data_ecffd44d7155a9f9a08004fee137af56
#
_entry.id   ecffd44d7155a9f9a08004fee137af56
#
_cell.length_a   1.000
_cell.length_b   1.000
_cell.length_c   1.000
_cell.angle_alpha   90.00
_cell.angle_beta   90.00
_cell.angle_gamma   90.00
#
_symmetry.space_group_name_H-M   'P 1'
#
loop_
_entity.id
_entity.type
_entity.pdbx_description
1 polymer ?
#
loop_
_entity_poly.entity_id
_entity_poly.type
_entity_poly.pdbx_seq_one_letter_code
_entity_poly.pdbx_strand_id
1 'polypeptide(L)'
;MSLSQILTPSIQKAIQALFDITVDKIEFQTTRKEFEGDITMVIFPLLKVIKSNPAELGNKIGNYLVEHVTEVARFNVVSGFLNIVIADSYYLNFFNEIKDNPKFGYVTPNADDKAIMVEYSSPNTNKPLHLGHVRNNLLGYSVAEIIKASGKKVYKTQIINDRGIHICKSMLAWEKFGNGETPESSDLKGDKLVGKYYVEFDKAYKAEINQLTEAGKTEEEAKKQAPIIVEAQEMLKKWEAGDEEVIALWKKMNQWVYDGFATTYSNLGVNFDKYYYESNTYLLGKDVVQIGLDSGIFEKDPDGSVWIDLTDEGLDRKIVLRSDGTAVYMTQDIGTAIQRVKDMPDVGGMVYTVGNEQDYHFKVLFLILKKLGFDWASSLYHLSYGMVDLPSGKMKSREGTVVDADDLMQDMTDTAKQISEDLGKLDSYSAEEKAKLYKTIGLGALKYYILKVDPKKRILFNPEESVDFAGNTGPFIQYTYARIQSIIRKADFDFSSKTATEQLHEKEKELVKQIELFPEVIQNAAQNHSPALIANYTYDLVKEYNSFYQSVHILGETDLTKKIFRVQLSQKVAEVIKSAFTLLGIEVPERM
;
A
#
# COMPACT_ATOMS: atom_id res chain seq x y z
N MET A 1 -12.88 -21.65 -4.28
CA MET A 1 -12.39 -22.14 -5.60
C MET A 1 -13.02 -21.29 -6.68
N SER A 2 -12.27 -20.86 -7.69
CA SER A 2 -12.85 -20.10 -8.81
C SER A 2 -13.74 -20.99 -9.69
N LEU A 3 -14.68 -20.38 -10.43
CA LEU A 3 -15.53 -21.12 -11.38
C LEU A 3 -14.70 -21.96 -12.37
N SER A 4 -13.58 -21.45 -12.83
CA SER A 4 -12.66 -22.18 -13.72
C SER A 4 -12.07 -23.42 -13.04
N GLN A 5 -11.74 -23.35 -11.76
CA GLN A 5 -11.23 -24.49 -10.99
C GLN A 5 -12.30 -25.57 -10.77
N ILE A 6 -13.56 -25.16 -10.61
CA ILE A 6 -14.70 -26.08 -10.44
C ILE A 6 -15.06 -26.76 -11.76
N LEU A 7 -15.08 -26.00 -12.86
CA LEU A 7 -15.50 -26.51 -14.17
C LEU A 7 -14.42 -27.34 -14.89
N THR A 8 -13.12 -27.06 -14.65
CA THR A 8 -12.01 -27.76 -15.32
C THR A 8 -12.12 -29.29 -15.22
N PRO A 9 -12.26 -29.89 -14.02
CA PRO A 9 -12.38 -31.35 -13.91
C PRO A 9 -13.60 -31.89 -14.64
N SER A 10 -14.73 -31.19 -14.59
CA SER A 10 -15.98 -31.59 -15.25
C SER A 10 -15.85 -31.53 -16.77
N ILE A 11 -15.18 -30.50 -17.31
CA ILE A 11 -14.92 -30.39 -18.75
C ILE A 11 -13.92 -31.46 -19.22
N GLN A 12 -12.86 -31.72 -18.45
CA GLN A 12 -11.92 -32.81 -18.74
C GLN A 12 -12.61 -34.17 -18.78
N LYS A 13 -13.50 -34.41 -17.82
CA LYS A 13 -14.33 -35.65 -17.80
C LYS A 13 -15.28 -35.73 -18.99
N ALA A 14 -15.89 -34.61 -19.39
CA ALA A 14 -16.72 -34.54 -20.59
C ALA A 14 -15.94 -34.90 -21.85
N ILE A 15 -14.73 -34.33 -22.01
CA ILE A 15 -13.88 -34.59 -23.17
C ILE A 15 -13.43 -36.06 -23.20
N GLN A 16 -13.04 -36.63 -22.07
CA GLN A 16 -12.68 -38.03 -21.96
C GLN A 16 -13.86 -38.96 -22.32
N ALA A 17 -15.06 -38.66 -21.79
CA ALA A 17 -16.24 -39.47 -22.03
C ALA A 17 -16.75 -39.41 -23.48
N LEU A 18 -16.66 -38.23 -24.12
CA LEU A 18 -17.21 -37.99 -25.46
C LEU A 18 -16.25 -38.35 -26.60
N PHE A 19 -14.93 -38.24 -26.35
CA PHE A 19 -13.93 -38.32 -27.41
C PHE A 19 -12.76 -39.29 -27.10
N ASP A 20 -12.73 -39.87 -25.90
CA ASP A 20 -11.62 -40.73 -25.40
C ASP A 20 -10.24 -40.03 -25.45
N ILE A 21 -10.23 -38.74 -25.16
CA ILE A 21 -9.03 -37.88 -25.17
C ILE A 21 -8.85 -37.24 -23.79
N THR A 22 -7.61 -37.25 -23.28
CA THR A 22 -7.22 -36.51 -22.07
C THR A 22 -6.64 -35.16 -22.46
N VAL A 23 -7.08 -34.11 -21.78
CA VAL A 23 -6.54 -32.74 -21.94
C VAL A 23 -6.11 -32.19 -20.58
N ASP A 24 -4.91 -31.62 -20.52
CA ASP A 24 -4.34 -31.11 -19.26
C ASP A 24 -4.83 -29.70 -18.96
N LYS A 25 -5.07 -28.88 -19.98
CA LYS A 25 -5.40 -27.48 -19.83
C LYS A 25 -6.69 -27.11 -20.55
N ILE A 26 -7.57 -26.43 -19.81
CA ILE A 26 -8.78 -25.80 -20.36
C ILE A 26 -8.59 -24.27 -20.24
N GLU A 27 -8.86 -23.55 -21.32
CA GLU A 27 -8.76 -22.11 -21.36
C GLU A 27 -10.12 -21.45 -21.14
N PHE A 28 -10.17 -20.54 -20.16
CA PHE A 28 -11.35 -19.76 -19.85
C PHE A 28 -11.07 -18.26 -20.05
N GLN A 29 -12.15 -17.54 -20.32
CA GLN A 29 -12.18 -16.08 -20.34
C GLN A 29 -13.52 -15.57 -19.83
N THR A 30 -13.58 -14.29 -19.51
CA THR A 30 -14.84 -13.61 -19.17
C THR A 30 -15.77 -13.62 -20.36
N THR A 31 -17.05 -13.95 -20.14
CA THR A 31 -18.06 -13.87 -21.20
C THR A 31 -18.26 -12.41 -21.64
N ARG A 32 -18.32 -12.18 -22.94
CA ARG A 32 -18.54 -10.84 -23.49
C ARG A 32 -19.97 -10.38 -23.17
N LYS A 33 -20.13 -9.09 -22.91
CA LYS A 33 -21.40 -8.49 -22.48
C LYS A 33 -22.58 -8.71 -23.43
N GLU A 34 -22.30 -8.88 -24.71
CA GLU A 34 -23.31 -9.14 -25.75
C GLU A 34 -23.82 -10.60 -25.75
N PHE A 35 -23.20 -11.49 -24.99
CA PHE A 35 -23.58 -12.91 -24.91
C PHE A 35 -24.01 -13.29 -23.50
N GLU A 36 -24.99 -14.15 -23.41
CA GLU A 36 -25.41 -14.74 -22.16
C GLU A 36 -24.37 -15.77 -21.70
N GLY A 37 -23.92 -15.68 -20.45
CA GLY A 37 -22.95 -16.58 -19.82
C GLY A 37 -22.23 -15.95 -18.64
N ASP A 38 -21.81 -16.77 -17.71
CA ASP A 38 -21.04 -16.35 -16.54
C ASP A 38 -19.54 -16.55 -16.76
N ILE A 39 -19.18 -17.56 -17.56
CA ILE A 39 -17.80 -17.89 -17.94
C ILE A 39 -17.77 -18.47 -19.35
N THR A 40 -16.73 -18.20 -20.10
CA THR A 40 -16.56 -18.69 -21.48
C THR A 40 -15.35 -19.62 -21.56
N MET A 41 -15.56 -20.84 -22.03
CA MET A 41 -14.50 -21.78 -22.41
C MET A 41 -14.09 -21.52 -23.87
N VAL A 42 -12.78 -21.41 -24.13
CA VAL A 42 -12.22 -21.26 -25.48
C VAL A 42 -12.07 -22.63 -26.12
N ILE A 43 -12.81 -22.88 -27.22
CA ILE A 43 -12.84 -24.19 -27.88
C ILE A 43 -11.61 -24.40 -28.78
N PHE A 44 -11.07 -23.36 -29.39
CA PHE A 44 -10.03 -23.43 -30.40
C PHE A 44 -8.80 -24.28 -30.03
N PRO A 45 -8.26 -24.22 -28.79
CA PRO A 45 -7.13 -25.05 -28.40
C PRO A 45 -7.43 -26.56 -28.51
N LEU A 46 -8.68 -26.98 -28.28
CA LEU A 46 -9.10 -28.38 -28.32
C LEU A 46 -9.14 -28.92 -29.74
N LEU A 47 -9.34 -28.09 -30.76
CA LEU A 47 -9.36 -28.51 -32.17
C LEU A 47 -8.01 -29.03 -32.67
N LYS A 48 -6.92 -28.75 -31.92
CA LYS A 48 -5.60 -29.33 -32.23
C LYS A 48 -5.55 -30.85 -31.96
N VAL A 49 -6.38 -31.31 -31.03
CA VAL A 49 -6.40 -32.73 -30.60
C VAL A 49 -7.73 -33.44 -30.96
N ILE A 50 -8.81 -32.68 -31.09
CA ILE A 50 -10.14 -33.20 -31.44
C ILE A 50 -10.53 -32.68 -32.83
N LYS A 51 -10.60 -33.59 -33.82
CA LYS A 51 -11.03 -33.23 -35.19
C LYS A 51 -12.55 -33.05 -35.22
N SER A 52 -13.04 -31.83 -35.02
CA SER A 52 -14.47 -31.49 -35.04
C SER A 52 -14.67 -30.05 -35.50
N ASN A 53 -15.89 -29.67 -35.81
CA ASN A 53 -16.30 -28.29 -35.99
C ASN A 53 -16.41 -27.61 -34.62
N PRO A 54 -15.94 -26.36 -34.45
CA PRO A 54 -16.00 -25.67 -33.17
C PRO A 54 -17.40 -25.61 -32.55
N ALA A 55 -18.43 -25.38 -33.36
CA ALA A 55 -19.80 -25.31 -32.89
C ALA A 55 -20.30 -26.68 -32.42
N GLU A 56 -20.01 -27.75 -33.19
CA GLU A 56 -20.39 -29.11 -32.83
C GLU A 56 -19.68 -29.57 -31.54
N LEU A 57 -18.36 -29.29 -31.44
CA LEU A 57 -17.58 -29.63 -30.26
C LEU A 57 -18.11 -28.91 -29.01
N GLY A 58 -18.36 -27.59 -29.12
CA GLY A 58 -18.95 -26.82 -28.05
C GLY A 58 -20.32 -27.30 -27.61
N ASN A 59 -21.21 -27.64 -28.57
CA ASN A 59 -22.53 -28.17 -28.25
C ASN A 59 -22.48 -29.54 -27.57
N LYS A 60 -21.59 -30.44 -27.99
CA LYS A 60 -21.44 -31.76 -27.33
C LYS A 60 -20.94 -31.59 -25.88
N ILE A 61 -19.93 -30.77 -25.67
CA ILE A 61 -19.42 -30.50 -24.32
C ILE A 61 -20.49 -29.80 -23.49
N GLY A 62 -21.14 -28.75 -24.02
CA GLY A 62 -22.19 -28.02 -23.33
C GLY A 62 -23.36 -28.88 -22.90
N ASN A 63 -23.85 -29.75 -23.78
CA ASN A 63 -24.92 -30.72 -23.45
C ASN A 63 -24.50 -31.66 -22.32
N TYR A 64 -23.27 -32.19 -22.39
CA TYR A 64 -22.76 -33.06 -21.33
C TYR A 64 -22.70 -32.31 -19.99
N LEU A 65 -22.23 -31.04 -19.98
CA LEU A 65 -22.17 -30.25 -18.76
C LEU A 65 -23.56 -30.03 -18.16
N VAL A 66 -24.55 -29.64 -18.95
CA VAL A 66 -25.94 -29.42 -18.47
C VAL A 66 -26.54 -30.71 -17.91
N GLU A 67 -26.22 -31.86 -18.48
CA GLU A 67 -26.76 -33.17 -18.04
C GLU A 67 -26.07 -33.71 -16.78
N HIS A 68 -24.76 -33.42 -16.59
CA HIS A 68 -23.96 -34.09 -15.57
C HIS A 68 -23.37 -33.14 -14.49
N VAL A 69 -23.51 -31.81 -14.63
CA VAL A 69 -22.92 -30.81 -13.73
C VAL A 69 -24.02 -29.91 -13.18
N THR A 70 -24.36 -30.07 -11.93
CA THR A 70 -25.48 -29.39 -11.27
C THR A 70 -25.29 -27.85 -11.20
N GLU A 71 -24.04 -27.39 -11.27
CA GLU A 71 -23.69 -25.99 -11.30
C GLU A 71 -23.94 -25.31 -12.67
N VAL A 72 -24.17 -26.10 -13.73
CA VAL A 72 -24.40 -25.58 -15.08
C VAL A 72 -25.88 -25.61 -15.42
N ALA A 73 -26.49 -24.44 -15.59
CA ALA A 73 -27.91 -24.32 -15.91
C ALA A 73 -28.19 -24.46 -17.42
N ARG A 74 -27.39 -23.77 -18.24
CA ARG A 74 -27.50 -23.76 -19.70
C ARG A 74 -26.21 -23.25 -20.33
N PHE A 75 -26.16 -23.29 -21.65
CA PHE A 75 -25.02 -22.78 -22.40
C PHE A 75 -25.45 -22.22 -23.75
N ASN A 76 -24.57 -21.50 -24.40
CA ASN A 76 -24.64 -21.18 -25.83
C ASN A 76 -23.24 -21.25 -26.45
N VAL A 77 -23.19 -21.50 -27.76
CA VAL A 77 -21.93 -21.57 -28.50
C VAL A 77 -21.94 -20.52 -29.60
N VAL A 78 -20.98 -19.61 -29.53
CA VAL A 78 -20.86 -18.52 -30.50
C VAL A 78 -19.42 -18.46 -31.01
N SER A 79 -19.22 -18.62 -32.31
CA SER A 79 -17.92 -18.43 -32.99
C SER A 79 -16.72 -19.14 -32.31
N GLY A 80 -16.94 -20.37 -31.85
CA GLY A 80 -15.89 -21.19 -31.20
C GLY A 80 -15.66 -20.86 -29.71
N PHE A 81 -16.64 -20.25 -29.08
CA PHE A 81 -16.67 -19.96 -27.64
C PHE A 81 -17.88 -20.65 -27.01
N LEU A 82 -17.66 -21.45 -26.00
CA LEU A 82 -18.69 -22.05 -25.19
C LEU A 82 -18.98 -21.19 -23.98
N ASN A 83 -20.05 -20.40 -24.02
CA ASN A 83 -20.50 -19.55 -22.93
C ASN A 83 -21.38 -20.38 -21.99
N ILE A 84 -20.98 -20.51 -20.75
CA ILE A 84 -21.61 -21.35 -19.73
C ILE A 84 -22.39 -20.47 -18.78
N VAL A 85 -23.66 -20.74 -18.56
CA VAL A 85 -24.52 -20.07 -17.59
C VAL A 85 -24.57 -20.93 -16.31
N ILE A 86 -24.14 -20.36 -15.22
CA ILE A 86 -24.11 -21.02 -13.91
C ILE A 86 -25.47 -20.92 -13.24
N ALA A 87 -25.90 -22.02 -12.62
CA ALA A 87 -27.17 -22.12 -11.91
C ALA A 87 -27.20 -21.17 -10.68
N ASP A 88 -28.37 -20.59 -10.40
CA ASP A 88 -28.56 -19.73 -9.23
C ASP A 88 -28.28 -20.47 -7.92
N SER A 89 -28.55 -21.79 -7.88
CA SER A 89 -28.24 -22.64 -6.73
C SER A 89 -26.76 -22.63 -6.33
N TYR A 90 -25.83 -22.51 -7.30
CA TYR A 90 -24.41 -22.39 -7.03
C TYR A 90 -24.13 -21.10 -6.23
N TYR A 91 -24.62 -19.96 -6.72
CA TYR A 91 -24.40 -18.66 -6.09
C TYR A 91 -25.08 -18.55 -4.72
N LEU A 92 -26.24 -19.15 -4.57
CA LEU A 92 -26.95 -19.21 -3.29
C LEU A 92 -26.23 -20.09 -2.27
N ASN A 93 -25.70 -21.24 -2.68
CA ASN A 93 -24.88 -22.09 -1.82
C ASN A 93 -23.60 -21.37 -1.40
N PHE A 94 -22.87 -20.80 -2.37
CA PHE A 94 -21.70 -19.98 -2.09
C PHE A 94 -22.01 -18.87 -1.09
N PHE A 95 -23.06 -18.08 -1.32
CA PHE A 95 -23.46 -17.01 -0.42
C PHE A 95 -23.78 -17.51 1.00
N ASN A 96 -24.51 -18.61 1.11
CA ASN A 96 -24.85 -19.20 2.41
C ASN A 96 -23.61 -19.73 3.17
N GLU A 97 -22.55 -20.13 2.49
CA GLU A 97 -21.27 -20.52 3.11
C GLU A 97 -20.50 -19.33 3.66
N ILE A 98 -20.57 -18.19 2.98
CA ILE A 98 -19.74 -17.03 3.32
C ILE A 98 -20.45 -15.97 4.15
N LYS A 99 -21.79 -15.93 4.17
CA LYS A 99 -22.57 -14.81 4.75
C LYS A 99 -22.21 -14.51 6.22
N ASP A 100 -21.90 -15.54 7.00
CA ASP A 100 -21.56 -15.44 8.42
C ASP A 100 -20.03 -15.44 8.68
N ASN A 101 -19.19 -15.34 7.65
CA ASN A 101 -17.75 -15.29 7.77
C ASN A 101 -17.24 -13.84 7.72
N PRO A 102 -16.93 -13.20 8.87
CA PRO A 102 -16.48 -11.80 8.90
C PRO A 102 -15.06 -11.61 8.33
N LYS A 103 -14.30 -12.70 8.16
CA LYS A 103 -12.95 -12.70 7.57
C LYS A 103 -12.93 -13.30 6.17
N PHE A 104 -14.06 -13.26 5.47
CA PHE A 104 -14.12 -13.74 4.10
C PHE A 104 -13.04 -13.08 3.23
N GLY A 105 -12.32 -13.90 2.49
CA GLY A 105 -11.19 -13.48 1.64
C GLY A 105 -9.82 -13.50 2.33
N TYR A 106 -9.77 -13.49 3.66
CA TYR A 106 -8.51 -13.54 4.40
C TYR A 106 -8.02 -14.97 4.58
N VAL A 107 -6.73 -15.19 4.41
CA VAL A 107 -6.06 -16.47 4.65
C VAL A 107 -5.29 -16.38 5.97
N THR A 108 -5.43 -17.40 6.81
CA THR A 108 -4.65 -17.50 8.04
C THR A 108 -3.20 -17.89 7.70
N PRO A 109 -2.19 -17.17 8.24
CA PRO A 109 -0.80 -17.53 8.04
C PRO A 109 -0.48 -18.93 8.58
N ASN A 110 0.35 -19.70 7.84
CA ASN A 110 0.93 -20.91 8.36
C ASN A 110 2.06 -20.55 9.35
N ALA A 111 2.12 -21.22 10.50
CA ALA A 111 3.11 -20.95 11.54
C ALA A 111 4.57 -21.16 11.06
N ASP A 112 4.76 -22.10 10.13
CA ASP A 112 6.07 -22.48 9.60
C ASP A 112 6.52 -21.61 8.41
N ASP A 113 5.64 -20.76 7.87
CA ASP A 113 5.98 -19.88 6.76
C ASP A 113 6.96 -18.79 7.19
N LYS A 114 7.92 -18.50 6.32
CA LYS A 114 8.81 -17.36 6.47
C LYS A 114 8.04 -16.05 6.41
N ALA A 115 8.41 -15.12 7.28
CA ALA A 115 7.83 -13.79 7.33
C ALA A 115 8.35 -12.89 6.21
N ILE A 116 7.53 -11.93 5.81
CA ILE A 116 7.92 -10.81 4.94
C ILE A 116 8.06 -9.55 5.79
N MET A 117 9.19 -8.87 5.69
CA MET A 117 9.38 -7.56 6.34
C MET A 117 9.06 -6.46 5.33
N VAL A 118 8.24 -5.50 5.71
CA VAL A 118 7.88 -4.34 4.87
C VAL A 118 8.42 -3.08 5.53
N GLU A 119 9.36 -2.42 4.83
CA GLU A 119 9.92 -1.14 5.26
C GLU A 119 9.21 0.01 4.56
N TYR A 120 8.85 1.04 5.32
CA TYR A 120 8.31 2.29 4.82
C TYR A 120 8.54 3.45 5.79
N SER A 121 8.25 4.68 5.36
CA SER A 121 8.50 5.96 5.99
C SER A 121 9.95 6.44 5.84
N SER A 122 10.89 5.92 6.59
CA SER A 122 12.34 6.22 6.54
C SER A 122 12.68 7.73 6.53
N PRO A 123 12.18 8.51 7.51
CA PRO A 123 12.31 9.96 7.52
C PRO A 123 13.65 10.44 8.08
N ASN A 124 14.03 11.68 7.71
CA ASN A 124 15.12 12.41 8.36
C ASN A 124 14.59 13.26 9.51
N THR A 125 15.30 13.29 10.63
CA THR A 125 14.85 14.02 11.84
C THR A 125 15.14 15.53 11.84
N ASN A 126 15.42 16.12 10.69
CA ASN A 126 15.65 17.56 10.56
C ASN A 126 14.43 18.37 10.10
N LYS A 127 13.29 17.71 9.86
CA LYS A 127 12.07 18.35 9.36
C LYS A 127 10.85 17.44 9.56
N PRO A 128 9.62 18.00 9.56
CA PRO A 128 8.40 17.21 9.63
C PRO A 128 8.19 16.32 8.40
N LEU A 129 7.28 15.35 8.55
CA LEU A 129 6.82 14.54 7.43
C LEU A 129 6.05 15.42 6.43
N HIS A 130 6.08 15.05 5.17
CA HIS A 130 5.43 15.78 4.07
C HIS A 130 4.63 14.85 3.15
N LEU A 131 3.91 15.39 2.16
CA LEU A 131 3.06 14.62 1.25
C LEU A 131 3.78 13.42 0.60
N GLY A 132 5.08 13.55 0.27
CA GLY A 132 5.88 12.41 -0.22
C GLY A 132 5.97 11.27 0.80
N HIS A 133 6.13 11.61 2.09
CA HIS A 133 6.10 10.62 3.17
C HIS A 133 4.69 10.07 3.39
N VAL A 134 3.63 10.86 3.21
CA VAL A 134 2.24 10.38 3.26
C VAL A 134 2.04 9.27 2.25
N ARG A 135 2.43 9.48 0.98
CA ARG A 135 2.34 8.43 -0.06
C ARG A 135 3.13 7.19 0.31
N ASN A 136 4.38 7.36 0.75
CA ASN A 136 5.25 6.26 1.17
C ASN A 136 4.59 5.43 2.28
N ASN A 137 4.13 6.10 3.35
CA ASN A 137 3.48 5.46 4.49
C ASN A 137 2.22 4.69 4.09
N LEU A 138 1.36 5.30 3.28
CA LEU A 138 0.11 4.67 2.83
C LEU A 138 0.37 3.44 1.97
N LEU A 139 1.32 3.51 1.03
CA LEU A 139 1.69 2.37 0.18
C LEU A 139 2.28 1.24 1.02
N GLY A 140 3.29 1.53 1.85
CA GLY A 140 3.95 0.51 2.65
C GLY A 140 3.02 -0.16 3.65
N TYR A 141 2.22 0.62 4.37
CA TYR A 141 1.21 0.10 5.30
C TYR A 141 0.18 -0.79 4.61
N SER A 142 -0.41 -0.31 3.50
CA SER A 142 -1.42 -1.06 2.77
C SER A 142 -0.85 -2.35 2.17
N VAL A 143 0.34 -2.32 1.58
CA VAL A 143 1.01 -3.53 1.07
C VAL A 143 1.27 -4.52 2.20
N ALA A 144 1.71 -4.07 3.38
CA ALA A 144 1.91 -4.93 4.54
C ALA A 144 0.61 -5.62 4.99
N GLU A 145 -0.50 -4.87 5.09
CA GLU A 145 -1.80 -5.42 5.48
C GLU A 145 -2.37 -6.38 4.41
N ILE A 146 -2.18 -6.09 3.12
CA ILE A 146 -2.59 -6.96 2.01
C ILE A 146 -1.79 -8.27 2.01
N ILE A 147 -0.46 -8.22 2.16
CA ILE A 147 0.39 -9.42 2.26
C ILE A 147 -0.02 -10.25 3.49
N LYS A 148 -0.33 -9.60 4.62
CA LYS A 148 -0.83 -10.28 5.81
C LYS A 148 -2.17 -10.97 5.56
N ALA A 149 -3.12 -10.30 4.91
CA ALA A 149 -4.42 -10.86 4.56
C ALA A 149 -4.32 -12.02 3.54
N SER A 150 -3.28 -12.04 2.70
CA SER A 150 -3.01 -13.14 1.77
C SER A 150 -2.49 -14.43 2.42
N GLY A 151 -2.25 -14.41 3.75
CA GLY A 151 -1.80 -15.56 4.52
C GLY A 151 -0.30 -15.60 4.80
N LYS A 152 0.38 -14.45 4.78
CA LYS A 152 1.79 -14.35 5.16
C LYS A 152 1.95 -13.71 6.54
N LYS A 153 2.97 -14.12 7.29
CA LYS A 153 3.43 -13.39 8.46
C LYS A 153 4.16 -12.13 8.00
N VAL A 154 3.85 -10.99 8.61
CA VAL A 154 4.42 -9.70 8.19
C VAL A 154 4.98 -8.94 9.39
N TYR A 155 6.15 -8.33 9.21
CA TYR A 155 6.73 -7.33 10.10
C TYR A 155 6.79 -5.98 9.39
N LYS A 156 6.31 -4.94 10.05
CA LYS A 156 6.37 -3.55 9.58
C LYS A 156 7.53 -2.84 10.25
N THR A 157 8.40 -2.22 9.46
CA THR A 157 9.60 -1.55 10.00
C THR A 157 9.87 -0.23 9.30
N GLN A 158 10.68 0.59 9.93
CA GLN A 158 11.28 1.78 9.32
C GLN A 158 12.71 1.98 9.81
N ILE A 159 13.49 2.74 9.04
CA ILE A 159 14.76 3.28 9.49
C ILE A 159 14.62 4.80 9.63
N ILE A 160 14.96 5.35 10.80
CA ILE A 160 14.94 6.79 11.06
C ILE A 160 16.36 7.31 10.86
N ASN A 161 16.51 8.29 9.97
CA ASN A 161 17.77 8.93 9.67
C ASN A 161 17.99 10.08 10.66
N ASP A 162 18.55 9.74 11.82
CA ASP A 162 18.66 10.58 13.00
C ASP A 162 20.09 11.13 13.23
N ARG A 163 21.01 10.95 12.27
CA ARG A 163 22.38 11.44 12.32
C ARG A 163 22.80 12.16 11.05
N GLY A 164 23.98 12.78 11.11
CA GLY A 164 24.63 13.42 9.97
C GLY A 164 24.50 14.94 9.96
N ILE A 165 25.11 15.56 8.95
CA ILE A 165 25.28 17.02 8.87
C ILE A 165 23.94 17.78 8.91
N HIS A 166 22.86 17.23 8.34
CA HIS A 166 21.56 17.89 8.32
C HIS A 166 20.93 17.99 9.71
N ILE A 167 21.19 17.00 10.57
CA ILE A 167 20.75 17.03 11.96
C ILE A 167 21.55 18.04 12.76
N CYS A 168 22.89 18.06 12.58
CA CYS A 168 23.75 19.04 13.21
C CYS A 168 23.43 20.49 12.81
N LYS A 169 22.95 20.73 11.60
CA LYS A 169 22.47 22.05 11.16
C LYS A 169 21.31 22.55 12.02
N SER A 170 20.31 21.72 12.25
CA SER A 170 19.17 22.08 13.11
C SER A 170 19.60 22.28 14.57
N MET A 171 20.49 21.41 15.07
CA MET A 171 21.03 21.51 16.44
C MET A 171 21.79 22.81 16.65
N LEU A 172 22.72 23.14 15.76
CA LEU A 172 23.52 24.37 15.84
C LEU A 172 22.65 25.63 15.75
N ALA A 173 21.68 25.64 14.83
CA ALA A 173 20.76 26.78 14.72
C ALA A 173 19.91 26.97 15.99
N TRP A 174 19.46 25.87 16.61
CA TRP A 174 18.74 25.94 17.88
C TRP A 174 19.63 26.48 19.01
N GLU A 175 20.89 26.06 19.11
CA GLU A 175 21.84 26.63 20.08
C GLU A 175 22.06 28.13 19.88
N LYS A 176 22.24 28.55 18.62
CA LYS A 176 22.57 29.96 18.32
C LYS A 176 21.35 30.89 18.41
N PHE A 177 20.19 30.46 18.00
CA PHE A 177 19.03 31.33 17.77
C PHE A 177 17.82 30.96 18.62
N GLY A 178 17.82 29.77 19.26
CA GLY A 178 16.66 29.22 19.93
C GLY A 178 16.37 29.77 21.32
N ASN A 179 17.33 30.36 21.99
CA ASN A 179 17.18 30.93 23.34
C ASN A 179 16.49 29.98 24.34
N GLY A 180 16.69 28.64 24.16
CA GLY A 180 16.10 27.62 25.01
C GLY A 180 14.65 27.27 24.69
N GLU A 181 14.12 27.66 23.53
CA GLU A 181 12.76 27.31 23.05
C GLU A 181 12.58 25.79 23.02
N THR A 182 11.41 25.31 23.48
CA THR A 182 11.02 23.91 23.49
C THR A 182 9.67 23.74 22.79
N PRO A 183 9.23 22.51 22.46
CA PRO A 183 7.89 22.29 21.92
C PRO A 183 6.79 22.90 22.81
N GLU A 184 6.91 22.74 24.13
CA GLU A 184 5.93 23.26 25.10
C GLU A 184 5.93 24.79 25.16
N SER A 185 7.10 25.45 25.07
CA SER A 185 7.17 26.91 25.15
C SER A 185 6.76 27.60 23.86
N SER A 186 6.86 26.91 22.72
CA SER A 186 6.54 27.46 21.38
C SER A 186 5.16 27.08 20.88
N ASP A 187 4.46 26.16 21.56
CA ASP A 187 3.23 25.54 21.09
C ASP A 187 3.38 24.88 19.69
N LEU A 188 4.59 24.43 19.37
CA LEU A 188 4.90 23.72 18.14
C LEU A 188 5.15 22.25 18.42
N LYS A 189 4.66 21.40 17.53
CA LYS A 189 5.06 19.98 17.52
C LYS A 189 6.57 19.86 17.33
N GLY A 190 7.21 18.89 18.00
CA GLY A 190 8.67 18.80 18.10
C GLY A 190 9.40 18.75 16.75
N ASP A 191 8.91 18.02 15.77
CA ASP A 191 9.46 17.96 14.42
C ASP A 191 9.28 19.29 13.65
N LYS A 192 8.17 20.01 13.89
CA LYS A 192 7.96 21.37 13.34
C LYS A 192 8.95 22.37 13.95
N LEU A 193 9.20 22.26 15.27
CA LEU A 193 10.19 23.09 15.95
C LEU A 193 11.61 22.87 15.40
N VAL A 194 12.02 21.61 15.28
CA VAL A 194 13.34 21.26 14.71
C VAL A 194 13.43 21.69 13.25
N GLY A 195 12.37 21.53 12.47
CA GLY A 195 12.26 22.01 11.09
C GLY A 195 12.38 23.53 10.97
N LYS A 196 11.81 24.30 11.91
CA LYS A 196 11.99 25.76 12.00
C LYS A 196 13.47 26.12 12.07
N TYR A 197 14.23 25.46 12.93
CA TYR A 197 15.66 25.72 13.06
C TYR A 197 16.50 25.23 11.89
N TYR A 198 16.05 24.21 11.17
CA TYR A 198 16.67 23.84 9.90
C TYR A 198 16.54 24.97 8.85
N VAL A 199 15.40 25.66 8.80
CA VAL A 199 15.18 26.82 7.93
C VAL A 199 16.01 28.03 8.40
N GLU A 200 16.08 28.27 9.71
CA GLU A 200 16.93 29.37 10.26
C GLU A 200 18.41 29.15 9.94
N PHE A 201 18.90 27.89 10.01
CA PHE A 201 20.25 27.57 9.55
C PHE A 201 20.44 27.94 8.08
N ASP A 202 19.53 27.58 7.20
CA ASP A 202 19.63 27.85 5.76
C ASP A 202 19.65 29.35 5.46
N LYS A 203 18.86 30.16 6.20
CA LYS A 203 18.87 31.63 6.10
C LYS A 203 20.22 32.19 6.50
N ALA A 204 20.76 31.80 7.66
CA ALA A 204 22.05 32.25 8.14
C ALA A 204 23.17 31.81 7.18
N TYR A 205 23.16 30.59 6.71
CA TYR A 205 24.13 30.04 5.77
C TYR A 205 24.15 30.82 4.45
N LYS A 206 22.98 31.16 3.88
CA LYS A 206 22.89 32.00 2.67
C LYS A 206 23.41 33.42 2.89
N ALA A 207 23.13 34.01 4.04
CA ALA A 207 23.66 35.35 4.38
C ALA A 207 25.19 35.34 4.46
N GLU A 208 25.78 34.33 5.10
CA GLU A 208 27.25 34.19 5.19
C GLU A 208 27.89 33.94 3.82
N ILE A 209 27.28 33.12 2.96
CA ILE A 209 27.73 32.89 1.57
C ILE A 209 27.75 34.22 0.81
N ASN A 210 26.69 35.03 0.90
CA ASN A 210 26.63 36.33 0.21
C ASN A 210 27.75 37.28 0.70
N GLN A 211 27.97 37.37 2.01
CA GLN A 211 29.05 38.19 2.59
C GLN A 211 30.44 37.76 2.08
N LEU A 212 30.69 36.43 2.02
CA LEU A 212 31.96 35.91 1.53
C LEU A 212 32.15 36.15 0.03
N THR A 213 31.06 36.06 -0.74
CA THR A 213 31.08 36.34 -2.18
C THR A 213 31.33 37.82 -2.46
N GLU A 214 30.71 38.73 -1.70
CA GLU A 214 30.94 40.17 -1.75
C GLU A 214 32.39 40.50 -1.37
N ALA A 215 32.99 39.72 -0.46
CA ALA A 215 34.41 39.82 -0.09
C ALA A 215 35.38 39.23 -1.12
N GLY A 216 34.88 38.76 -2.30
CA GLY A 216 35.70 38.32 -3.41
C GLY A 216 35.96 36.81 -3.50
N LYS A 217 35.30 35.98 -2.68
CA LYS A 217 35.38 34.52 -2.82
C LYS A 217 34.46 34.02 -3.91
N THR A 218 34.82 32.90 -4.52
CA THR A 218 33.89 32.17 -5.41
C THR A 218 32.73 31.57 -4.61
N GLU A 219 31.59 31.36 -5.24
CA GLU A 219 30.42 30.78 -4.59
C GLU A 219 30.72 29.38 -4.00
N GLU A 220 31.55 28.59 -4.67
CA GLU A 220 31.99 27.28 -4.18
C GLU A 220 32.87 27.37 -2.92
N GLU A 221 33.80 28.32 -2.90
CA GLU A 221 34.63 28.59 -1.72
C GLU A 221 33.77 29.14 -0.55
N ALA A 222 32.87 30.07 -0.83
CA ALA A 222 31.95 30.64 0.15
C ALA A 222 31.07 29.55 0.79
N LYS A 223 30.51 28.64 0.00
CA LYS A 223 29.72 27.48 0.49
C LYS A 223 30.51 26.56 1.43
N LYS A 224 31.80 26.38 1.18
CA LYS A 224 32.65 25.50 2.01
C LYS A 224 33.19 26.22 3.26
N GLN A 225 33.30 27.54 3.22
CA GLN A 225 33.99 28.34 4.23
C GLN A 225 33.05 29.24 5.07
N ALA A 226 31.75 29.20 4.80
CA ALA A 226 30.79 29.91 5.63
C ALA A 226 30.93 29.45 7.09
N PRO A 227 31.08 30.35 8.07
CA PRO A 227 31.32 29.96 9.46
C PRO A 227 30.33 28.96 10.00
N ILE A 228 29.04 29.16 9.75
CA ILE A 228 27.97 28.28 10.29
C ILE A 228 28.03 26.85 9.74
N ILE A 229 28.45 26.64 8.48
CA ILE A 229 28.59 25.27 7.96
C ILE A 229 29.84 24.57 8.52
N VAL A 230 30.90 25.31 8.73
CA VAL A 230 32.13 24.81 9.38
C VAL A 230 31.83 24.40 10.81
N GLU A 231 31.12 25.22 11.58
CA GLU A 231 30.69 24.86 12.95
C GLU A 231 29.77 23.63 12.98
N ALA A 232 28.85 23.49 12.03
CA ALA A 232 28.02 22.29 11.93
C ALA A 232 28.83 21.02 11.61
N GLN A 233 29.88 21.14 10.78
CA GLN A 233 30.82 20.05 10.51
C GLN A 233 31.63 19.66 11.75
N GLU A 234 32.08 20.65 12.53
CA GLU A 234 32.77 20.38 13.80
C GLU A 234 31.83 19.75 14.82
N MET A 235 30.56 20.16 14.89
CA MET A 235 29.54 19.51 15.73
C MET A 235 29.36 18.04 15.35
N LEU A 236 29.33 17.71 14.05
CA LEU A 236 29.25 16.31 13.59
C LEU A 236 30.48 15.51 14.04
N LYS A 237 31.69 16.05 13.93
CA LYS A 237 32.92 15.40 14.41
C LYS A 237 32.88 15.15 15.93
N LYS A 238 32.39 16.12 16.70
CA LYS A 238 32.19 15.98 18.14
C LYS A 238 31.17 14.88 18.47
N TRP A 239 30.05 14.83 17.70
CA TRP A 239 29.06 13.76 17.84
C TRP A 239 29.70 12.38 17.59
N GLU A 240 30.49 12.23 16.52
CA GLU A 240 31.21 10.99 16.16
C GLU A 240 32.28 10.60 17.20
N ALA A 241 32.89 11.59 17.86
CA ALA A 241 33.84 11.40 18.94
C ALA A 241 33.17 11.08 20.30
N GLY A 242 31.84 11.15 20.40
CA GLY A 242 31.11 10.88 21.64
C GLY A 242 31.09 12.02 22.64
N ASP A 243 31.23 13.29 22.20
CA ASP A 243 31.16 14.46 23.05
C ASP A 243 29.83 14.52 23.82
N GLU A 244 29.91 14.57 25.14
CA GLU A 244 28.74 14.40 26.02
C GLU A 244 27.70 15.52 25.83
N GLU A 245 28.11 16.75 25.61
CA GLU A 245 27.21 17.90 25.44
C GLU A 245 26.47 17.80 24.10
N VAL A 246 27.20 17.51 23.02
CA VAL A 246 26.62 17.33 21.68
C VAL A 246 25.68 16.13 21.64
N ILE A 247 26.03 15.02 22.26
CA ILE A 247 25.18 13.82 22.37
C ILE A 247 23.91 14.11 23.19
N ALA A 248 24.01 14.87 24.27
CA ALA A 248 22.84 15.25 25.07
C ALA A 248 21.87 16.12 24.29
N LEU A 249 22.39 17.13 23.56
CA LEU A 249 21.57 17.97 22.67
C LEU A 249 20.92 17.15 21.55
N TRP A 250 21.69 16.28 20.89
CA TRP A 250 21.21 15.38 19.85
C TRP A 250 20.08 14.48 20.36
N LYS A 251 20.22 13.86 21.51
CA LYS A 251 19.17 13.04 22.13
C LYS A 251 17.92 13.85 22.41
N LYS A 252 18.08 15.05 22.99
CA LYS A 252 16.95 15.94 23.31
C LYS A 252 16.16 16.32 22.08
N MET A 253 16.81 16.82 21.02
CA MET A 253 16.13 17.30 19.83
C MET A 253 15.54 16.15 18.99
N ASN A 254 16.24 15.02 18.87
CA ASN A 254 15.67 13.85 18.20
C ASN A 254 14.46 13.29 18.95
N GLN A 255 14.44 13.30 20.29
CA GLN A 255 13.25 12.89 21.04
C GLN A 255 12.02 13.73 20.69
N TRP A 256 12.19 15.06 20.57
CA TRP A 256 11.11 15.93 20.10
C TRP A 256 10.58 15.52 18.72
N VAL A 257 11.48 15.17 17.81
CA VAL A 257 11.10 14.74 16.46
C VAL A 257 10.40 13.38 16.49
N TYR A 258 10.90 12.42 17.29
CA TYR A 258 10.28 11.09 17.41
C TYR A 258 8.84 11.21 17.95
N ASP A 259 8.61 12.03 18.97
CA ASP A 259 7.27 12.28 19.51
C ASP A 259 6.36 12.95 18.48
N GLY A 260 6.92 13.89 17.69
CA GLY A 260 6.23 14.52 16.57
C GLY A 260 5.84 13.52 15.48
N PHE A 261 6.75 12.66 15.07
CA PHE A 261 6.46 11.60 14.09
C PHE A 261 5.42 10.60 14.60
N ALA A 262 5.50 10.19 15.87
CA ALA A 262 4.51 9.29 16.47
C ALA A 262 3.09 9.89 16.40
N THR A 263 2.95 11.20 16.62
CA THR A 263 1.67 11.91 16.47
C THR A 263 1.17 11.85 15.02
N THR A 264 2.03 12.14 14.04
CA THR A 264 1.67 12.08 12.62
C THR A 264 1.29 10.66 12.19
N TYR A 265 2.05 9.62 12.60
CA TYR A 265 1.72 8.22 12.30
C TYR A 265 0.39 7.79 12.91
N SER A 266 0.11 8.20 14.15
CA SER A 266 -1.18 7.94 14.80
C SER A 266 -2.33 8.59 14.04
N ASN A 267 -2.19 9.85 13.62
CA ASN A 267 -3.18 10.56 12.83
C ASN A 267 -3.39 9.92 11.46
N LEU A 268 -2.32 9.48 10.82
CA LEU A 268 -2.37 8.79 9.53
C LEU A 268 -2.86 7.34 9.66
N GLY A 269 -2.91 6.78 10.87
CA GLY A 269 -3.34 5.40 11.13
C GLY A 269 -2.34 4.36 10.62
N VAL A 270 -1.03 4.64 10.68
CA VAL A 270 0.05 3.70 10.37
C VAL A 270 0.87 3.38 11.60
N ASN A 271 1.47 2.20 11.65
CA ASN A 271 2.25 1.73 12.79
C ASN A 271 3.41 0.83 12.34
N PHE A 272 4.34 0.57 13.26
CA PHE A 272 5.53 -0.25 13.02
C PHE A 272 5.74 -1.24 14.16
N ASP A 273 6.24 -2.43 13.83
CA ASP A 273 6.59 -3.45 14.81
C ASP A 273 8.04 -3.28 15.32
N LYS A 274 8.91 -2.70 14.47
CA LYS A 274 10.34 -2.47 14.79
C LYS A 274 10.82 -1.15 14.18
N TYR A 275 11.58 -0.41 14.99
CA TYR A 275 12.29 0.80 14.58
C TYR A 275 13.78 0.53 14.47
N TYR A 276 14.40 0.99 13.39
CA TYR A 276 15.84 1.10 13.23
C TYR A 276 16.23 2.57 13.18
N TYR A 277 17.44 2.87 13.66
CA TYR A 277 17.97 4.22 13.72
C TYR A 277 19.31 4.26 13.01
N GLU A 278 19.53 5.22 12.11
CA GLU A 278 20.80 5.34 11.39
C GLU A 278 21.98 5.50 12.36
N SER A 279 21.79 6.20 13.48
CA SER A 279 22.79 6.32 14.55
C SER A 279 23.29 4.98 15.10
N ASN A 280 22.49 3.90 14.99
CA ASN A 280 22.88 2.56 15.41
C ASN A 280 23.36 1.68 14.24
N THR A 281 22.91 1.98 13.01
CA THR A 281 23.14 1.12 11.86
C THR A 281 24.28 1.58 10.96
N TYR A 282 24.73 2.83 11.07
CA TYR A 282 25.74 3.41 10.18
C TYR A 282 27.10 2.72 10.21
N LEU A 283 27.43 1.99 11.30
CA LEU A 283 28.65 1.19 11.44
C LEU A 283 28.48 -0.25 10.95
N LEU A 284 27.24 -0.67 10.65
CA LEU A 284 26.97 -2.01 10.16
C LEU A 284 27.55 -2.18 8.74
N GLY A 285 27.91 -3.40 8.42
CA GLY A 285 28.41 -3.75 7.09
C GLY A 285 29.92 -3.79 6.96
N LYS A 286 30.70 -3.21 7.88
CA LYS A 286 32.18 -3.35 7.82
C LYS A 286 32.63 -4.80 7.90
N ASP A 287 32.00 -5.61 8.75
CA ASP A 287 32.29 -7.05 8.86
C ASP A 287 31.92 -7.80 7.57
N VAL A 288 30.91 -7.32 6.85
CA VAL A 288 30.46 -7.90 5.58
C VAL A 288 31.48 -7.64 4.47
N VAL A 289 32.21 -6.52 4.52
CA VAL A 289 33.31 -6.25 3.59
C VAL A 289 34.37 -7.34 3.71
N GLN A 290 34.71 -7.77 4.94
CA GLN A 290 35.67 -8.85 5.14
C GLN A 290 35.14 -10.19 4.61
N ILE A 291 33.86 -10.51 4.86
CA ILE A 291 33.21 -11.72 4.31
C ILE A 291 33.26 -11.73 2.78
N GLY A 292 32.99 -10.59 2.16
CA GLY A 292 33.03 -10.45 0.71
C GLY A 292 34.45 -10.62 0.12
N LEU A 293 35.46 -10.11 0.81
CA LEU A 293 36.87 -10.30 0.43
C LEU A 293 37.30 -11.77 0.58
N ASP A 294 36.98 -12.40 1.70
CA ASP A 294 37.35 -13.79 1.97
C ASP A 294 36.67 -14.77 1.00
N SER A 295 35.49 -14.45 0.53
CA SER A 295 34.74 -15.24 -0.47
C SER A 295 35.12 -14.91 -1.93
N GLY A 296 35.98 -13.91 -2.17
CA GLY A 296 36.37 -13.47 -3.49
C GLY A 296 35.27 -12.74 -4.29
N ILE A 297 34.22 -12.28 -3.61
CA ILE A 297 33.12 -11.49 -4.21
C ILE A 297 33.48 -10.01 -4.27
N PHE A 298 34.26 -9.54 -3.28
CA PHE A 298 34.81 -8.20 -3.26
C PHE A 298 36.31 -8.24 -3.57
N GLU A 299 36.79 -7.18 -4.17
CA GLU A 299 38.16 -6.99 -4.56
C GLU A 299 38.76 -5.76 -3.88
N LYS A 300 40.01 -5.87 -3.41
CA LYS A 300 40.72 -4.75 -2.80
C LYS A 300 41.69 -4.14 -3.82
N ASP A 301 41.51 -2.87 -4.11
CA ASP A 301 42.41 -2.10 -4.98
C ASP A 301 43.71 -1.69 -4.25
N PRO A 302 44.77 -1.34 -4.98
CA PRO A 302 46.07 -0.96 -4.40
C PRO A 302 46.04 0.24 -3.46
N ASP A 303 45.04 1.15 -3.60
CA ASP A 303 44.84 2.30 -2.73
C ASP A 303 44.15 1.94 -1.40
N GLY A 304 43.78 0.68 -1.22
CA GLY A 304 43.08 0.17 -0.02
C GLY A 304 41.56 0.18 -0.13
N SER A 305 40.98 0.79 -1.15
CA SER A 305 39.53 0.75 -1.38
C SER A 305 39.06 -0.66 -1.76
N VAL A 306 37.81 -0.97 -1.43
CA VAL A 306 37.18 -2.27 -1.71
C VAL A 306 36.00 -2.07 -2.65
N TRP A 307 35.94 -2.92 -3.65
CA TRP A 307 35.00 -2.85 -4.76
C TRP A 307 34.31 -4.20 -5.00
N ILE A 308 33.14 -4.13 -5.64
CA ILE A 308 32.51 -5.27 -6.29
C ILE A 308 32.38 -4.99 -7.77
N ASP A 309 32.75 -5.97 -8.60
CA ASP A 309 32.54 -5.93 -10.03
C ASP A 309 31.18 -6.53 -10.39
N LEU A 310 30.35 -5.74 -11.05
CA LEU A 310 29.01 -6.10 -11.50
C LEU A 310 28.86 -5.91 -13.02
N THR A 311 30.00 -5.85 -13.74
CA THR A 311 29.99 -5.60 -15.19
C THR A 311 29.41 -6.76 -15.99
N ASP A 312 29.54 -7.99 -15.52
CA ASP A 312 28.91 -9.18 -16.12
C ASP A 312 27.37 -9.14 -16.06
N GLU A 313 26.80 -8.40 -15.09
CA GLU A 313 25.36 -8.17 -14.97
C GLU A 313 24.90 -6.86 -15.66
N GLY A 314 25.80 -6.23 -16.42
CA GLY A 314 25.52 -4.99 -17.14
C GLY A 314 25.43 -3.75 -16.24
N LEU A 315 26.11 -3.80 -15.09
CA LEU A 315 26.23 -2.69 -14.14
C LEU A 315 27.69 -2.26 -14.01
N ASP A 316 27.95 -1.14 -13.31
CA ASP A 316 29.31 -0.66 -13.08
C ASP A 316 29.98 -1.37 -11.88
N ARG A 317 31.32 -1.30 -11.79
CA ARG A 317 32.02 -1.55 -10.52
C ARG A 317 31.50 -0.59 -9.45
N LYS A 318 31.26 -1.10 -8.24
CA LYS A 318 30.76 -0.32 -7.10
C LYS A 318 31.71 -0.39 -5.94
N ILE A 319 32.01 0.80 -5.38
CA ILE A 319 32.80 0.90 -4.16
C ILE A 319 31.94 0.47 -2.96
N VAL A 320 32.49 -0.38 -2.10
CA VAL A 320 31.88 -0.81 -0.84
C VAL A 320 32.65 -0.29 0.37
N LEU A 321 33.93 0.06 0.21
CA LEU A 321 34.73 0.71 1.25
C LEU A 321 35.71 1.69 0.60
N ARG A 322 35.82 2.91 1.13
CA ARG A 322 36.80 3.88 0.64
C ARG A 322 38.21 3.55 1.09
N SER A 323 39.21 4.11 0.45
CA SER A 323 40.63 3.92 0.77
C SER A 323 41.00 4.34 2.21
N ASP A 324 40.27 5.29 2.80
CA ASP A 324 40.42 5.70 4.20
C ASP A 324 39.70 4.77 5.21
N GLY A 325 39.11 3.67 4.76
CA GLY A 325 38.37 2.72 5.58
C GLY A 325 36.96 3.17 5.96
N THR A 326 36.44 4.25 5.35
CA THR A 326 35.05 4.67 5.60
C THR A 326 34.07 3.93 4.73
N ALA A 327 32.95 3.50 5.33
CA ALA A 327 31.84 2.85 4.62
C ALA A 327 31.08 3.85 3.72
N VAL A 328 30.52 3.34 2.65
CA VAL A 328 29.57 4.08 1.80
C VAL A 328 28.14 3.69 2.17
N TYR A 329 27.13 4.42 1.68
CA TYR A 329 25.72 4.11 1.92
C TYR A 329 25.36 2.67 1.57
N MET A 330 25.89 2.16 0.44
CA MET A 330 25.68 0.77 0.04
C MET A 330 26.10 -0.24 1.11
N THR A 331 27.23 -0.01 1.75
CA THR A 331 27.75 -0.89 2.82
C THR A 331 26.84 -0.85 4.06
N GLN A 332 26.35 0.33 4.42
CA GLN A 332 25.42 0.50 5.53
C GLN A 332 24.09 -0.23 5.25
N ASP A 333 23.57 -0.15 4.02
CA ASP A 333 22.33 -0.82 3.63
C ASP A 333 22.48 -2.34 3.61
N ILE A 334 23.63 -2.86 3.13
CA ILE A 334 23.95 -4.28 3.22
C ILE A 334 23.94 -4.73 4.69
N GLY A 335 24.66 -4.00 5.56
CA GLY A 335 24.74 -4.30 6.98
C GLY A 335 23.38 -4.25 7.67
N THR A 336 22.57 -3.25 7.34
CA THR A 336 21.21 -3.08 7.89
C THR A 336 20.29 -4.24 7.46
N ALA A 337 20.33 -4.66 6.19
CA ALA A 337 19.55 -5.79 5.70
C ALA A 337 19.92 -7.09 6.44
N ILE A 338 21.20 -7.35 6.64
CA ILE A 338 21.70 -8.52 7.39
C ILE A 338 21.27 -8.45 8.86
N GLN A 339 21.38 -7.26 9.48
CA GLN A 339 20.98 -7.07 10.88
C GLN A 339 19.49 -7.35 11.10
N ARG A 340 18.63 -6.97 10.16
CA ARG A 340 17.19 -7.24 10.21
C ARG A 340 16.87 -8.73 10.28
N VAL A 341 17.57 -9.54 9.49
CA VAL A 341 17.40 -11.01 9.52
C VAL A 341 18.00 -11.61 10.79
N LYS A 342 19.09 -11.05 11.32
CA LYS A 342 19.60 -11.46 12.63
C LYS A 342 18.63 -11.17 13.78
N ASP A 343 17.98 -10.00 13.74
CA ASP A 343 16.99 -9.60 14.75
C ASP A 343 15.69 -10.41 14.65
N MET A 344 15.31 -10.82 13.44
CA MET A 344 14.09 -11.57 13.13
C MET A 344 14.43 -12.76 12.21
N PRO A 345 14.91 -13.90 12.76
CA PRO A 345 15.45 -15.02 11.96
C PRO A 345 14.41 -15.76 11.09
N ASP A 346 13.14 -15.53 11.33
CA ASP A 346 12.05 -16.06 10.52
C ASP A 346 11.75 -15.23 9.26
N VAL A 347 12.41 -14.09 9.06
CA VAL A 347 12.27 -13.28 7.83
C VAL A 347 12.88 -14.02 6.64
N GLY A 348 12.08 -14.22 5.61
CA GLY A 348 12.47 -14.86 4.34
C GLY A 348 12.47 -13.93 3.13
N GLY A 349 12.12 -12.65 3.30
CA GLY A 349 12.12 -11.64 2.26
C GLY A 349 11.78 -10.26 2.81
N MET A 350 12.08 -9.21 2.03
CA MET A 350 11.81 -7.83 2.44
C MET A 350 11.26 -7.01 1.27
N VAL A 351 10.32 -6.13 1.58
CA VAL A 351 9.78 -5.11 0.67
C VAL A 351 10.26 -3.75 1.15
N TYR A 352 10.97 -3.03 0.28
CA TYR A 352 11.45 -1.67 0.53
C TYR A 352 10.56 -0.67 -0.22
N THR A 353 9.79 0.14 0.51
CA THR A 353 8.92 1.16 -0.07
C THR A 353 9.69 2.46 -0.23
N VAL A 354 10.26 2.69 -1.40
CA VAL A 354 11.12 3.84 -1.69
C VAL A 354 10.81 4.42 -3.07
N GLY A 355 11.02 5.72 -3.26
CA GLY A 355 10.77 6.40 -4.53
C GLY A 355 11.63 5.84 -5.69
N ASN A 356 11.14 6.02 -6.90
CA ASN A 356 11.73 5.45 -8.12
C ASN A 356 13.12 6.02 -8.47
N GLU A 357 13.51 7.13 -7.86
CA GLU A 357 14.87 7.68 -7.98
C GLU A 357 15.95 6.74 -7.41
N GLN A 358 15.57 5.77 -6.57
CA GLN A 358 16.46 4.78 -5.97
C GLN A 358 16.45 3.41 -6.68
N ASP A 359 15.77 3.28 -7.83
CA ASP A 359 15.67 1.99 -8.56
C ASP A 359 17.02 1.35 -8.81
N TYR A 360 17.99 2.15 -9.25
CA TYR A 360 19.35 1.67 -9.52
C TYR A 360 20.07 1.20 -8.25
N HIS A 361 19.94 1.96 -7.15
CA HIS A 361 20.54 1.63 -5.86
C HIS A 361 20.05 0.27 -5.34
N PHE A 362 18.73 0.05 -5.33
CA PHE A 362 18.15 -1.22 -4.87
C PHE A 362 18.48 -2.39 -5.78
N LYS A 363 18.56 -2.18 -7.11
CA LYS A 363 19.04 -3.21 -8.04
C LYS A 363 20.43 -3.69 -7.68
N VAL A 364 21.35 -2.77 -7.39
CA VAL A 364 22.72 -3.06 -6.97
C VAL A 364 22.74 -3.75 -5.61
N LEU A 365 22.03 -3.22 -4.62
CA LEU A 365 21.96 -3.78 -3.26
C LEU A 365 21.50 -5.25 -3.28
N PHE A 366 20.39 -5.54 -3.96
CA PHE A 366 19.84 -6.90 -4.03
C PHE A 366 20.79 -7.87 -4.72
N LEU A 367 21.47 -7.41 -5.77
CA LEU A 367 22.46 -8.22 -6.47
C LEU A 367 23.66 -8.55 -5.58
N ILE A 368 24.17 -7.58 -4.83
CA ILE A 368 25.29 -7.79 -3.90
C ILE A 368 24.90 -8.81 -2.83
N LEU A 369 23.74 -8.64 -2.19
CA LEU A 369 23.24 -9.57 -1.16
C LEU A 369 23.07 -11.00 -1.71
N LYS A 370 22.59 -11.12 -2.95
CA LYS A 370 22.47 -12.41 -3.63
C LYS A 370 23.82 -13.04 -3.92
N LYS A 371 24.81 -12.27 -4.41
CA LYS A 371 26.19 -12.75 -4.66
C LYS A 371 26.88 -13.18 -3.36
N LEU A 372 26.60 -12.51 -2.23
CA LEU A 372 27.06 -12.88 -0.89
C LEU A 372 26.42 -14.18 -0.36
N GLY A 373 25.47 -14.77 -1.07
CA GLY A 373 24.90 -16.09 -0.78
C GLY A 373 23.78 -16.08 0.27
N PHE A 374 23.13 -14.95 0.51
CA PHE A 374 21.98 -14.89 1.40
C PHE A 374 20.70 -15.42 0.70
N ASP A 375 20.12 -16.52 1.18
CA ASP A 375 18.94 -17.17 0.60
C ASP A 375 17.74 -16.22 0.49
N TRP A 376 17.51 -15.41 1.51
CA TRP A 376 16.43 -14.43 1.57
C TRP A 376 16.59 -13.28 0.54
N ALA A 377 17.79 -13.09 -0.03
CA ALA A 377 18.03 -12.06 -1.03
C ALA A 377 17.26 -12.28 -2.34
N SER A 378 16.84 -13.52 -2.63
CA SER A 378 16.00 -13.85 -3.79
C SER A 378 14.56 -13.31 -3.65
N SER A 379 14.12 -13.01 -2.42
CA SER A 379 12.79 -12.51 -2.07
C SER A 379 12.80 -11.04 -1.62
N LEU A 380 13.81 -10.28 -2.06
CA LEU A 380 13.85 -8.83 -1.89
C LEU A 380 13.07 -8.14 -3.00
N TYR A 381 12.28 -7.15 -2.65
CA TYR A 381 11.48 -6.38 -3.58
C TYR A 381 11.56 -4.88 -3.30
N HIS A 382 11.84 -4.09 -4.33
CA HIS A 382 11.73 -2.63 -4.28
C HIS A 382 10.33 -2.23 -4.73
N LEU A 383 9.47 -1.83 -3.78
CA LEU A 383 8.20 -1.18 -4.06
C LEU A 383 8.48 0.25 -4.49
N SER A 384 8.93 0.36 -5.74
CA SER A 384 9.24 1.63 -6.41
C SER A 384 7.96 2.39 -6.69
N TYR A 385 7.91 3.67 -6.31
CA TYR A 385 6.73 4.49 -6.55
C TYR A 385 7.07 5.85 -7.15
N GLY A 386 6.13 6.37 -7.97
CA GLY A 386 6.24 7.68 -8.58
C GLY A 386 5.94 8.81 -7.58
N MET A 387 6.31 10.03 -7.94
CA MET A 387 6.09 11.21 -7.09
C MET A 387 4.62 11.64 -7.02
N VAL A 388 4.27 12.39 -5.96
CA VAL A 388 2.99 13.10 -5.84
C VAL A 388 3.25 14.60 -5.99
N ASP A 389 2.48 15.23 -6.86
CA ASP A 389 2.49 16.68 -7.07
C ASP A 389 1.12 17.28 -6.72
N LEU A 390 1.09 18.57 -6.44
CA LEU A 390 -0.13 19.36 -6.32
C LEU A 390 -0.39 20.17 -7.59
N PRO A 391 -1.66 20.55 -7.90
CA PRO A 391 -2.00 21.36 -9.06
C PRO A 391 -1.28 22.71 -9.12
N SER A 392 -0.92 23.27 -7.96
CA SER A 392 -0.13 24.51 -7.83
C SER A 392 1.34 24.36 -8.25
N GLY A 393 1.75 23.21 -8.77
CA GLY A 393 3.13 22.86 -9.07
C GLY A 393 3.78 22.09 -7.93
N LYS A 394 5.14 22.03 -7.89
CA LYS A 394 5.85 21.34 -6.80
C LYS A 394 5.31 21.80 -5.44
N MET A 395 5.14 20.85 -4.53
CA MET A 395 4.68 21.06 -3.15
C MET A 395 5.49 22.13 -2.42
N LYS A 396 5.12 23.38 -2.63
CA LYS A 396 5.74 24.50 -1.91
C LYS A 396 4.67 25.16 -1.08
N SER A 397 4.90 25.27 0.21
CA SER A 397 4.19 26.20 1.07
C SER A 397 4.41 27.65 0.56
N ARG A 398 3.66 28.61 1.08
CA ARG A 398 3.83 30.06 0.78
C ARG A 398 5.28 30.55 0.97
N GLU A 399 6.11 29.80 1.70
CA GLU A 399 7.53 30.09 1.97
C GLU A 399 8.51 29.23 1.15
N GLY A 400 8.04 28.46 0.15
CA GLY A 400 8.87 27.60 -0.68
C GLY A 400 9.23 26.25 -0.06
N THR A 401 8.65 25.89 1.08
CA THR A 401 8.81 24.61 1.77
C THR A 401 7.81 23.56 1.28
N VAL A 402 8.09 22.30 1.58
CA VAL A 402 7.24 21.16 1.22
C VAL A 402 5.98 21.14 2.08
N VAL A 403 4.81 20.74 1.54
CA VAL A 403 3.55 20.65 2.31
C VAL A 403 3.69 19.63 3.43
N ASP A 404 3.53 20.10 4.67
CA ASP A 404 3.52 19.29 5.88
C ASP A 404 2.39 18.27 5.88
N ALA A 405 2.67 17.06 6.38
CA ALA A 405 1.70 15.97 6.39
C ALA A 405 0.50 16.25 7.30
N ASP A 406 0.73 16.88 8.46
CA ASP A 406 -0.35 17.20 9.40
C ASP A 406 -1.23 18.34 8.89
N ASP A 407 -0.62 19.36 8.26
CA ASP A 407 -1.36 20.45 7.63
C ASP A 407 -2.23 19.92 6.49
N LEU A 408 -1.69 19.00 5.66
CA LEU A 408 -2.47 18.35 4.61
C LEU A 408 -3.65 17.56 5.17
N MET A 409 -3.46 16.78 6.23
CA MET A 409 -4.54 16.01 6.86
C MET A 409 -5.61 16.93 7.46
N GLN A 410 -5.21 18.08 8.01
CA GLN A 410 -6.14 19.08 8.52
C GLN A 410 -6.92 19.75 7.38
N ASP A 411 -6.26 20.17 6.31
CA ASP A 411 -6.90 20.76 5.13
C ASP A 411 -7.95 19.81 4.53
N MET A 412 -7.64 18.51 4.46
CA MET A 412 -8.58 17.50 3.99
C MET A 412 -9.78 17.34 4.93
N THR A 413 -9.55 17.43 6.23
CA THR A 413 -10.62 17.37 7.26
C THR A 413 -11.52 18.59 7.13
N ASP A 414 -10.97 19.79 6.95
CA ASP A 414 -11.71 21.04 6.80
C ASP A 414 -12.51 21.08 5.50
N THR A 415 -11.94 20.57 4.41
CA THR A 415 -12.65 20.41 3.12
C THR A 415 -13.83 19.46 3.27
N ALA A 416 -13.65 18.31 3.94
CA ALA A 416 -14.72 17.36 4.21
C ALA A 416 -15.81 17.96 5.11
N LYS A 417 -15.42 18.78 6.10
CA LYS A 417 -16.35 19.52 6.95
C LYS A 417 -17.23 20.45 6.12
N GLN A 418 -16.64 21.31 5.31
CA GLN A 418 -17.38 22.28 4.50
C GLN A 418 -18.41 21.57 3.60
N ILE A 419 -17.99 20.55 2.85
CA ILE A 419 -18.88 19.80 1.95
C ILE A 419 -19.99 19.09 2.72
N SER A 420 -19.68 18.50 3.89
CA SER A 420 -20.68 17.79 4.71
C SER A 420 -21.71 18.74 5.34
N GLU A 421 -21.30 19.94 5.73
CA GLU A 421 -22.19 20.98 6.26
C GLU A 421 -23.11 21.54 5.17
N ASP A 422 -22.60 21.75 3.95
CA ASP A 422 -23.39 22.20 2.81
C ASP A 422 -24.49 21.20 2.40
N LEU A 423 -24.28 19.92 2.63
CA LEU A 423 -25.25 18.84 2.41
C LEU A 423 -26.38 18.80 3.47
N GLY A 424 -26.19 19.42 4.63
CA GLY A 424 -27.23 19.72 5.61
C GLY A 424 -27.90 18.53 6.32
N LYS A 425 -27.22 17.38 6.48
CA LYS A 425 -27.80 16.14 7.06
C LYS A 425 -27.30 15.79 8.47
N LEU A 426 -26.63 16.72 9.15
CA LEU A 426 -25.89 16.45 10.39
C LEU A 426 -26.55 17.00 11.66
N ASP A 427 -27.85 17.36 11.65
CA ASP A 427 -28.54 17.99 12.79
C ASP A 427 -28.58 17.09 14.02
N SER A 428 -28.58 15.77 13.84
CA SER A 428 -28.65 14.79 14.94
C SER A 428 -27.29 14.42 15.54
N TYR A 429 -26.17 15.02 15.07
CA TYR A 429 -24.84 14.71 15.55
C TYR A 429 -24.34 15.70 16.60
N SER A 430 -23.64 15.20 17.62
CA SER A 430 -22.89 16.05 18.54
C SER A 430 -21.67 16.69 17.82
N ALA A 431 -21.07 17.71 18.42
CA ALA A 431 -19.89 18.36 17.88
C ALA A 431 -18.70 17.38 17.75
N GLU A 432 -18.55 16.45 18.71
CA GLU A 432 -17.51 15.43 18.70
C GLU A 432 -17.75 14.40 17.59
N GLU A 433 -18.98 13.92 17.41
CA GLU A 433 -19.35 13.01 16.32
C GLU A 433 -19.11 13.66 14.95
N LYS A 434 -19.44 14.95 14.79
CA LYS A 434 -19.16 15.71 13.57
C LYS A 434 -17.65 15.79 13.30
N ALA A 435 -16.84 16.16 14.29
CA ALA A 435 -15.39 16.26 14.14
C ALA A 435 -14.77 14.91 13.73
N LYS A 436 -15.19 13.81 14.36
CA LYS A 436 -14.75 12.46 13.99
C LYS A 436 -15.16 12.10 12.56
N LEU A 437 -16.40 12.41 12.16
CA LEU A 437 -16.91 12.14 10.83
C LEU A 437 -16.10 12.91 9.76
N TYR A 438 -15.85 14.21 9.96
CA TYR A 438 -15.08 15.02 9.03
C TYR A 438 -13.66 14.48 8.84
N LYS A 439 -13.00 14.08 9.95
CA LYS A 439 -11.69 13.44 9.91
C LYS A 439 -11.75 12.11 9.14
N THR A 440 -12.72 11.26 9.40
CA THR A 440 -12.91 9.97 8.72
C THR A 440 -13.11 10.14 7.21
N ILE A 441 -13.92 11.12 6.79
CA ILE A 441 -14.17 11.43 5.37
C ILE A 441 -12.92 12.02 4.73
N GLY A 442 -12.31 13.03 5.34
CA GLY A 442 -11.15 13.73 4.80
C GLY A 442 -9.94 12.80 4.62
N LEU A 443 -9.62 12.00 5.65
CA LEU A 443 -8.55 11.02 5.56
C LEU A 443 -8.90 9.87 4.60
N GLY A 444 -10.16 9.44 4.57
CA GLY A 444 -10.63 8.44 3.60
C GLY A 444 -10.45 8.90 2.16
N ALA A 445 -10.77 10.17 1.87
CA ALA A 445 -10.57 10.81 0.58
C ALA A 445 -9.09 10.84 0.18
N LEU A 446 -8.22 11.34 1.05
CA LEU A 446 -6.77 11.41 0.83
C LEU A 446 -6.17 10.03 0.54
N LYS A 447 -6.42 9.08 1.43
CA LYS A 447 -5.85 7.73 1.34
C LYS A 447 -6.32 7.01 0.07
N TYR A 448 -7.62 7.05 -0.20
CA TYR A 448 -8.19 6.40 -1.37
C TYR A 448 -7.65 7.01 -2.68
N TYR A 449 -7.57 8.34 -2.78
CA TYR A 449 -7.05 9.02 -3.96
C TYR A 449 -5.61 8.59 -4.29
N ILE A 450 -4.78 8.46 -3.27
CA ILE A 450 -3.39 8.01 -3.41
C ILE A 450 -3.31 6.53 -3.77
N LEU A 451 -4.09 5.67 -3.10
CA LEU A 451 -3.96 4.21 -3.19
C LEU A 451 -4.70 3.59 -4.38
N LYS A 452 -5.69 4.27 -4.98
CA LYS A 452 -6.39 3.78 -6.19
C LYS A 452 -5.52 3.81 -7.46
N VAL A 453 -4.38 4.52 -7.42
CA VAL A 453 -3.46 4.67 -8.54
C VAL A 453 -2.32 3.66 -8.40
N ASP A 454 -1.92 3.04 -9.51
CA ASP A 454 -0.77 2.14 -9.55
C ASP A 454 0.47 2.80 -8.90
N PRO A 455 1.18 2.13 -8.00
CA PRO A 455 2.34 2.70 -7.30
C PRO A 455 3.37 3.33 -8.22
N LYS A 456 3.66 2.75 -9.37
CA LYS A 456 4.66 3.25 -10.33
C LYS A 456 4.27 4.55 -11.03
N LYS A 457 2.97 4.88 -11.03
CA LYS A 457 2.48 6.09 -11.67
C LYS A 457 2.68 7.32 -10.79
N ARG A 458 2.99 8.44 -11.42
CA ARG A 458 2.97 9.77 -10.80
C ARG A 458 1.53 10.20 -10.53
N ILE A 459 1.30 10.90 -9.44
CA ILE A 459 -0.03 11.40 -9.04
C ILE A 459 -0.01 12.93 -9.03
N LEU A 460 -1.02 13.53 -9.63
CA LEU A 460 -1.40 14.91 -9.38
C LEU A 460 -2.55 14.89 -8.36
N PHE A 461 -2.26 15.23 -7.10
CA PHE A 461 -3.24 15.18 -6.04
C PHE A 461 -4.06 16.47 -6.01
N ASN A 462 -5.38 16.33 -6.19
CA ASN A 462 -6.34 17.42 -6.09
C ASN A 462 -7.24 17.21 -4.86
N PRO A 463 -7.11 18.02 -3.81
CA PRO A 463 -7.91 17.91 -2.60
C PRO A 463 -9.42 17.96 -2.85
N GLU A 464 -9.89 18.91 -3.65
CA GLU A 464 -11.33 19.11 -3.92
C GLU A 464 -11.95 17.91 -4.65
N GLU A 465 -11.29 17.40 -5.70
CA GLU A 465 -11.76 16.21 -6.42
C GLU A 465 -11.75 14.95 -5.55
N SER A 466 -10.81 14.86 -4.60
CA SER A 466 -10.68 13.67 -3.75
C SER A 466 -11.83 13.50 -2.77
N VAL A 467 -12.47 14.60 -2.34
CA VAL A 467 -13.57 14.62 -1.35
C VAL A 467 -14.95 14.52 -2.01
N ASP A 468 -15.04 14.47 -3.35
CA ASP A 468 -16.31 14.37 -4.06
C ASP A 468 -17.08 13.10 -3.63
N PHE A 469 -18.39 13.26 -3.37
CA PHE A 469 -19.33 12.17 -3.05
C PHE A 469 -19.86 11.45 -4.30
N ALA A 470 -19.39 11.81 -5.47
CA ALA A 470 -19.67 11.16 -6.74
C ALA A 470 -18.37 10.62 -7.37
N GLY A 471 -18.50 9.62 -8.24
CA GLY A 471 -17.37 9.07 -8.96
C GLY A 471 -16.47 8.13 -8.14
N ASN A 472 -15.23 7.96 -8.59
CA ASN A 472 -14.28 7.01 -8.00
C ASN A 472 -13.51 7.65 -6.85
N THR A 473 -14.15 7.82 -5.69
CA THR A 473 -13.62 8.49 -4.50
C THR A 473 -13.86 7.68 -3.23
N GLY A 474 -13.04 7.94 -2.20
CA GLY A 474 -13.24 7.35 -0.87
C GLY A 474 -14.61 7.69 -0.26
N PRO A 475 -15.03 8.97 -0.24
CA PRO A 475 -16.33 9.38 0.27
C PRO A 475 -17.53 8.73 -0.42
N PHE A 476 -17.48 8.49 -1.72
CA PHE A 476 -18.53 7.75 -2.43
C PHE A 476 -18.71 6.33 -1.89
N ILE A 477 -17.61 5.64 -1.61
CA ILE A 477 -17.61 4.28 -1.05
C ILE A 477 -18.09 4.32 0.41
N GLN A 478 -17.58 5.27 1.21
CA GLN A 478 -17.99 5.47 2.61
C GLN A 478 -19.47 5.79 2.72
N TYR A 479 -20.01 6.62 1.84
CA TYR A 479 -21.44 6.93 1.79
C TYR A 479 -22.30 5.70 1.47
N THR A 480 -21.84 4.84 0.55
CA THR A 480 -22.55 3.59 0.25
C THR A 480 -22.54 2.65 1.46
N TYR A 481 -21.41 2.52 2.15
CA TYR A 481 -21.34 1.76 3.41
C TYR A 481 -22.34 2.29 4.45
N ALA A 482 -22.35 3.60 4.72
CA ALA A 482 -23.27 4.22 5.67
C ALA A 482 -24.75 4.02 5.28
N ARG A 483 -25.05 4.06 3.97
CA ARG A 483 -26.39 3.74 3.44
C ARG A 483 -26.79 2.30 3.78
N ILE A 484 -25.90 1.34 3.57
CA ILE A 484 -26.15 -0.07 3.92
C ILE A 484 -26.40 -0.21 5.42
N GLN A 485 -25.59 0.44 6.26
CA GLN A 485 -25.80 0.44 7.71
C GLN A 485 -27.17 1.00 8.10
N SER A 486 -27.66 2.00 7.37
CA SER A 486 -29.02 2.53 7.57
C SER A 486 -30.11 1.51 7.22
N ILE A 487 -29.92 0.72 6.15
CA ILE A 487 -30.84 -0.36 5.77
C ILE A 487 -30.89 -1.42 6.87
N ILE A 488 -29.72 -1.86 7.35
CA ILE A 488 -29.62 -2.87 8.42
C ILE A 488 -30.32 -2.39 9.71
N ARG A 489 -30.09 -1.15 10.13
CA ARG A 489 -30.77 -0.56 11.31
C ARG A 489 -32.27 -0.43 11.16
N LYS A 490 -32.79 -0.30 9.96
CA LYS A 490 -34.23 -0.20 9.68
C LYS A 490 -34.91 -1.55 9.45
N ALA A 491 -34.13 -2.64 9.35
CA ALA A 491 -34.68 -3.99 9.29
C ALA A 491 -35.19 -4.38 10.67
N ASP A 492 -36.51 -4.35 10.84
CA ASP A 492 -37.26 -4.62 12.09
C ASP A 492 -37.71 -6.10 12.19
N PHE A 493 -37.06 -7.00 11.46
CA PHE A 493 -37.34 -8.42 11.41
C PHE A 493 -36.06 -9.25 11.55
N ASP A 494 -36.19 -10.50 11.95
CA ASP A 494 -35.08 -11.44 12.03
C ASP A 494 -34.63 -11.86 10.62
N PHE A 495 -33.40 -11.52 10.26
CA PHE A 495 -32.75 -11.90 9.00
C PHE A 495 -31.50 -12.77 9.22
N SER A 496 -31.38 -13.43 10.39
CA SER A 496 -30.24 -14.33 10.69
C SER A 496 -30.33 -15.69 10.03
N SER A 497 -31.55 -16.10 9.62
CA SER A 497 -31.80 -17.43 9.06
C SER A 497 -31.09 -17.66 7.73
N LYS A 498 -30.85 -18.95 7.40
CA LYS A 498 -30.36 -19.34 6.07
C LYS A 498 -31.38 -18.92 5.01
N THR A 499 -30.90 -18.32 3.91
CA THR A 499 -31.80 -17.97 2.81
C THR A 499 -32.42 -19.20 2.18
N ALA A 500 -33.71 -19.12 1.90
CA ALA A 500 -34.49 -20.16 1.23
C ALA A 500 -34.96 -19.72 -0.17
N THR A 501 -34.46 -18.58 -0.69
CA THR A 501 -34.80 -18.21 -2.08
C THR A 501 -34.20 -19.22 -3.07
N GLU A 502 -34.92 -19.49 -4.14
CA GLU A 502 -34.51 -20.46 -5.16
C GLU A 502 -34.04 -19.77 -6.44
N GLN A 503 -34.44 -18.53 -6.64
CA GLN A 503 -34.11 -17.74 -7.83
C GLN A 503 -33.55 -16.39 -7.46
N LEU A 504 -32.53 -15.98 -8.18
CA LEU A 504 -31.89 -14.68 -8.05
C LEU A 504 -32.39 -13.71 -9.11
N HIS A 505 -32.62 -12.46 -8.71
CA HIS A 505 -32.70 -11.36 -9.66
C HIS A 505 -31.32 -11.17 -10.31
N GLU A 506 -31.25 -10.74 -11.57
CA GLU A 506 -29.99 -10.51 -12.29
C GLU A 506 -29.00 -9.67 -11.47
N LYS A 507 -29.48 -8.58 -10.85
CA LYS A 507 -28.64 -7.70 -10.03
C LYS A 507 -28.17 -8.32 -8.71
N GLU A 508 -28.93 -9.23 -8.15
CA GLU A 508 -28.52 -10.02 -6.98
C GLU A 508 -27.39 -10.99 -7.38
N LYS A 509 -27.54 -11.66 -8.51
CA LYS A 509 -26.54 -12.59 -9.05
C LYS A 509 -25.21 -11.88 -9.36
N GLU A 510 -25.26 -10.75 -10.07
CA GLU A 510 -24.06 -9.96 -10.39
C GLU A 510 -23.34 -9.50 -9.11
N LEU A 511 -24.07 -9.11 -8.09
CA LEU A 511 -23.49 -8.67 -6.82
C LEU A 511 -22.81 -9.83 -6.06
N VAL A 512 -23.41 -11.05 -6.07
CA VAL A 512 -22.78 -12.25 -5.48
C VAL A 512 -21.50 -12.62 -6.23
N LYS A 513 -21.50 -12.54 -7.57
CA LYS A 513 -20.29 -12.75 -8.38
C LYS A 513 -19.17 -11.76 -8.02
N GLN A 514 -19.53 -10.51 -7.82
CA GLN A 514 -18.55 -9.49 -7.44
C GLN A 514 -17.95 -9.77 -6.05
N ILE A 515 -18.75 -10.26 -5.10
CA ILE A 515 -18.26 -10.70 -3.78
C ILE A 515 -17.30 -11.90 -3.93
N GLU A 516 -17.63 -12.86 -4.80
CA GLU A 516 -16.83 -14.08 -5.02
C GLU A 516 -15.39 -13.79 -5.45
N LEU A 517 -15.15 -12.66 -6.12
CA LEU A 517 -13.81 -12.26 -6.57
C LEU A 517 -12.88 -11.79 -5.43
N PHE A 518 -13.42 -11.40 -4.27
CA PHE A 518 -12.64 -10.73 -3.23
C PHE A 518 -11.40 -11.52 -2.75
N PRO A 519 -11.47 -12.83 -2.49
CA PRO A 519 -10.29 -13.61 -2.11
C PRO A 519 -9.18 -13.59 -3.17
N GLU A 520 -9.53 -13.71 -4.44
CA GLU A 520 -8.57 -13.66 -5.55
C GLU A 520 -7.95 -12.28 -5.71
N VAL A 521 -8.73 -11.22 -5.52
CA VAL A 521 -8.24 -9.84 -5.55
C VAL A 521 -7.20 -9.60 -4.47
N ILE A 522 -7.40 -10.13 -3.25
CA ILE A 522 -6.39 -10.04 -2.17
C ILE A 522 -5.09 -10.74 -2.59
N GLN A 523 -5.17 -11.97 -3.13
CA GLN A 523 -3.98 -12.71 -3.55
C GLN A 523 -3.24 -11.98 -4.68
N ASN A 524 -3.97 -11.49 -5.68
CA ASN A 524 -3.40 -10.73 -6.79
C ASN A 524 -2.78 -9.41 -6.32
N ALA A 525 -3.42 -8.71 -5.40
CA ALA A 525 -2.89 -7.46 -4.83
C ALA A 525 -1.61 -7.72 -4.02
N ALA A 526 -1.55 -8.80 -3.24
CA ALA A 526 -0.36 -9.21 -2.50
C ALA A 526 0.80 -9.57 -3.45
N GLN A 527 0.53 -10.38 -4.47
CA GLN A 527 1.55 -10.80 -5.45
C GLN A 527 2.13 -9.63 -6.23
N ASN A 528 1.29 -8.65 -6.60
CA ASN A 528 1.69 -7.47 -7.36
C ASN A 528 2.10 -6.28 -6.48
N HIS A 529 2.05 -6.40 -5.16
CA HIS A 529 2.30 -5.31 -4.20
C HIS A 529 1.50 -4.04 -4.56
N SER A 530 0.23 -4.21 -4.94
CA SER A 530 -0.60 -3.14 -5.51
C SER A 530 -1.90 -2.91 -4.75
N PRO A 531 -1.94 -1.92 -3.84
CA PRO A 531 -3.17 -1.48 -3.19
C PRO A 531 -4.27 -1.03 -4.16
N ALA A 532 -3.88 -0.57 -5.36
CA ALA A 532 -4.82 -0.12 -6.38
C ALA A 532 -5.79 -1.22 -6.82
N LEU A 533 -5.39 -2.50 -6.77
CA LEU A 533 -6.27 -3.62 -7.09
C LEU A 533 -7.42 -3.73 -6.06
N ILE A 534 -7.14 -3.56 -4.78
CA ILE A 534 -8.14 -3.52 -3.71
C ILE A 534 -9.06 -2.31 -3.86
N ALA A 535 -8.49 -1.12 -4.07
CA ALA A 535 -9.24 0.12 -4.20
C ALA A 535 -10.23 0.08 -5.38
N ASN A 536 -9.76 -0.34 -6.57
CA ASN A 536 -10.59 -0.41 -7.76
C ASN A 536 -11.66 -1.51 -7.67
N TYR A 537 -11.32 -2.67 -7.10
CA TYR A 537 -12.30 -3.71 -6.79
C TYR A 537 -13.43 -3.18 -5.88
N THR A 538 -13.07 -2.45 -4.82
CA THR A 538 -14.05 -1.91 -3.88
C THR A 538 -15.00 -0.91 -4.56
N TYR A 539 -14.47 -0.09 -5.46
CA TYR A 539 -15.27 0.81 -6.27
C TYR A 539 -16.25 0.07 -7.18
N ASP A 540 -15.78 -0.99 -7.86
CA ASP A 540 -16.64 -1.79 -8.74
C ASP A 540 -17.73 -2.52 -7.94
N LEU A 541 -17.41 -3.07 -6.77
CA LEU A 541 -18.39 -3.66 -5.85
C LEU A 541 -19.47 -2.64 -5.45
N VAL A 542 -19.06 -1.42 -5.12
CA VAL A 542 -19.99 -0.34 -4.74
C VAL A 542 -20.88 0.10 -5.92
N LYS A 543 -20.36 0.12 -7.14
CA LYS A 543 -21.16 0.39 -8.36
C LYS A 543 -22.23 -0.67 -8.56
N GLU A 544 -21.86 -1.95 -8.45
CA GLU A 544 -22.83 -3.05 -8.58
C GLU A 544 -23.86 -3.02 -7.45
N TYR A 545 -23.46 -2.70 -6.21
CA TYR A 545 -24.40 -2.51 -5.12
C TYR A 545 -25.37 -1.34 -5.37
N ASN A 546 -24.91 -0.21 -5.86
CA ASN A 546 -25.78 0.92 -6.19
C ASN A 546 -26.73 0.57 -7.35
N SER A 547 -26.30 -0.22 -8.34
CA SER A 547 -27.16 -0.73 -9.40
C SER A 547 -28.25 -1.67 -8.85
N PHE A 548 -27.88 -2.59 -7.95
CA PHE A 548 -28.80 -3.45 -7.22
C PHE A 548 -29.81 -2.63 -6.39
N TYR A 549 -29.34 -1.68 -5.60
CA TYR A 549 -30.17 -0.82 -4.75
C TYR A 549 -31.23 -0.01 -5.54
N GLN A 550 -30.90 0.41 -6.75
CA GLN A 550 -31.82 1.11 -7.64
C GLN A 550 -32.82 0.21 -8.35
N SER A 551 -32.45 -1.06 -8.57
CA SER A 551 -33.23 -2.00 -9.38
C SER A 551 -34.21 -2.84 -8.58
N VAL A 552 -33.99 -3.04 -7.28
CA VAL A 552 -34.84 -3.89 -6.43
C VAL A 552 -35.24 -3.20 -5.14
N HIS A 553 -36.44 -3.51 -4.65
CA HIS A 553 -36.86 -3.09 -3.32
C HIS A 553 -36.24 -4.00 -2.26
N ILE A 554 -35.47 -3.44 -1.31
CA ILE A 554 -34.87 -4.23 -0.22
C ILE A 554 -35.88 -4.38 0.93
N LEU A 555 -36.13 -3.33 1.69
CA LEU A 555 -37.08 -3.36 2.81
C LEU A 555 -38.55 -3.34 2.38
N GLY A 556 -38.85 -2.80 1.19
CA GLY A 556 -40.19 -2.79 0.61
C GLY A 556 -40.59 -4.09 -0.10
N GLU A 557 -39.74 -5.10 -0.15
CA GLU A 557 -40.08 -6.42 -0.71
C GLU A 557 -41.17 -7.09 0.14
N THR A 558 -42.16 -7.69 -0.54
CA THR A 558 -43.30 -8.38 0.12
C THR A 558 -43.00 -9.84 0.41
N ASP A 559 -42.17 -10.50 -0.42
CA ASP A 559 -41.67 -11.83 -0.17
C ASP A 559 -40.61 -11.79 0.94
N LEU A 560 -40.97 -12.33 2.09
CA LEU A 560 -40.07 -12.32 3.27
C LEU A 560 -38.74 -13.03 3.00
N THR A 561 -38.73 -14.10 2.21
CA THR A 561 -37.52 -14.84 1.87
C THR A 561 -36.55 -14.00 1.06
N LYS A 562 -37.06 -13.32 0.04
CA LYS A 562 -36.27 -12.40 -0.77
C LYS A 562 -35.83 -11.17 0.04
N LYS A 563 -36.70 -10.66 0.90
CA LYS A 563 -36.37 -9.54 1.80
C LYS A 563 -35.21 -9.88 2.72
N ILE A 564 -35.24 -11.05 3.38
CA ILE A 564 -34.17 -11.56 4.23
C ILE A 564 -32.86 -11.66 3.42
N PHE A 565 -32.89 -12.30 2.26
CA PHE A 565 -31.73 -12.46 1.40
C PHE A 565 -31.11 -11.11 1.00
N ARG A 566 -31.92 -10.12 0.60
CA ARG A 566 -31.45 -8.78 0.18
C ARG A 566 -30.80 -8.00 1.32
N VAL A 567 -31.30 -8.14 2.55
CA VAL A 567 -30.67 -7.53 3.72
C VAL A 567 -29.35 -8.22 4.05
N GLN A 568 -29.32 -9.56 4.04
CA GLN A 568 -28.08 -10.33 4.24
C GLN A 568 -27.03 -10.02 3.17
N LEU A 569 -27.43 -9.92 1.89
CA LEU A 569 -26.55 -9.56 0.78
C LEU A 569 -25.98 -8.15 0.97
N SER A 570 -26.82 -7.19 1.36
CA SER A 570 -26.38 -5.83 1.68
C SER A 570 -25.38 -5.82 2.84
N GLN A 571 -25.65 -6.57 3.91
CA GLN A 571 -24.75 -6.71 5.06
C GLN A 571 -23.38 -7.26 4.61
N LYS A 572 -23.38 -8.32 3.78
CA LYS A 572 -22.14 -8.92 3.29
C LYS A 572 -21.33 -7.94 2.43
N VAL A 573 -21.98 -7.16 1.58
CA VAL A 573 -21.32 -6.08 0.82
C VAL A 573 -20.66 -5.07 1.77
N ALA A 574 -21.35 -4.63 2.81
CA ALA A 574 -20.77 -3.71 3.80
C ALA A 574 -19.54 -4.33 4.49
N GLU A 575 -19.59 -5.60 4.87
CA GLU A 575 -18.46 -6.32 5.47
C GLU A 575 -17.26 -6.37 4.53
N VAL A 576 -17.47 -6.66 3.24
CA VAL A 576 -16.41 -6.69 2.23
C VAL A 576 -15.83 -5.30 2.00
N ILE A 577 -16.66 -4.25 1.90
CA ILE A 577 -16.19 -2.85 1.81
C ILE A 577 -15.31 -2.50 3.01
N LYS A 578 -15.78 -2.81 4.24
CA LYS A 578 -15.03 -2.54 5.47
C LYS A 578 -13.69 -3.30 5.50
N SER A 579 -13.71 -4.58 5.12
CA SER A 579 -12.51 -5.42 5.02
C SER A 579 -11.51 -4.85 4.01
N ALA A 580 -11.96 -4.51 2.81
CA ALA A 580 -11.13 -3.93 1.76
C ALA A 580 -10.55 -2.56 2.19
N PHE A 581 -11.35 -1.70 2.81
CA PHE A 581 -10.89 -0.40 3.30
C PHE A 581 -9.90 -0.53 4.47
N THR A 582 -10.08 -1.55 5.33
CA THR A 582 -9.10 -1.86 6.39
C THR A 582 -7.72 -2.19 5.80
N LEU A 583 -7.66 -2.94 4.68
CA LEU A 583 -6.40 -3.22 3.97
C LEU A 583 -5.74 -1.95 3.39
N LEU A 584 -6.52 -0.92 3.13
CA LEU A 584 -6.04 0.39 2.67
C LEU A 584 -5.78 1.37 3.83
N GLY A 585 -6.00 0.94 5.08
CA GLY A 585 -5.91 1.82 6.26
C GLY A 585 -7.00 2.90 6.29
N ILE A 586 -8.15 2.67 5.66
CA ILE A 586 -9.27 3.62 5.57
C ILE A 586 -10.39 3.17 6.50
N GLU A 587 -10.91 4.11 7.29
CA GLU A 587 -12.08 3.89 8.13
C GLU A 587 -13.39 4.14 7.35
N VAL A 588 -14.45 3.45 7.76
CA VAL A 588 -15.81 3.65 7.24
C VAL A 588 -16.75 4.12 8.34
N PRO A 589 -17.56 5.17 8.11
CA PRO A 589 -18.48 5.69 9.12
C PRO A 589 -19.79 4.89 9.12
N GLU A 590 -20.33 4.61 10.31
CA GLU A 590 -21.62 3.92 10.47
C GLU A 590 -22.81 4.76 10.00
N ARG A 591 -22.68 6.10 10.02
CA ARG A 591 -23.67 7.08 9.57
C ARG A 591 -22.96 8.20 8.84
N MET A 592 -23.62 8.76 7.84
CA MET A 592 -23.10 9.83 7.03
C MET A 592 -24.22 10.70 6.43
#